data_d4cedad05e97ee154aae47b4fc102293
#
_entry.id   d4cedad05e97ee154aae47b4fc102293
#
_cell.length_a   1.000
_cell.length_b   1.000
_cell.length_c   1.000
_cell.angle_alpha   90.00
_cell.angle_beta   90.00
_cell.angle_gamma   90.00
#
_symmetry.space_group_name_H-M   'P 1'
#
loop_
_entity.id
_entity.type
_entity.pdbx_description
1 polymer ?
#
loop_
_entity_poly.entity_id
_entity_poly.type
_entity_poly.pdbx_seq_one_letter_code
_entity_poly.pdbx_strand_id
1 'polypeptide(L)'
;MQKKEEMNAGREALTLQETQQIALEILHTVAGICEKLELRYYLVYGTLIGAVRHYGFIPWDDDVDIMMPRPDHDLLMEYLDEHISEYPHLEVFNRKTCPEYPYMITRISDSRYELVMENEKPFGMGIFIDIYPYDGLGNTKKEAVSFGMKGDRLSSLCYQATRDHFAIETTTSFIRKCMKLPVFVFCRLCGKERFQNALEKLARVYPYDDSRFVGCVIWLSWGVKDMYLRKWFDKYEYMPFDKYKFRVPAEYDTILRHTYGDYMQLPPEKDRQGHHYYTAYRKL
;
A
#
# COMPACT_ATOMS: atom_id res chain seq x y z
N MET A 1 -10.18 -25.99 -2.38
CA MET A 1 -9.16 -26.38 -1.41
C MET A 1 -8.28 -27.50 -1.93
N GLN A 2 -8.75 -28.72 -2.17
CA GLN A 2 -7.93 -29.87 -2.60
C GLN A 2 -6.99 -29.61 -3.79
N LYS A 3 -7.44 -28.93 -4.83
CA LYS A 3 -6.61 -28.64 -6.03
C LYS A 3 -5.43 -27.66 -5.78
N LYS A 4 -5.52 -26.80 -4.76
CA LYS A 4 -4.45 -25.89 -4.32
C LYS A 4 -3.46 -26.61 -3.39
N GLU A 5 -3.92 -27.53 -2.57
CA GLU A 5 -3.06 -28.39 -1.73
C GLU A 5 -2.21 -29.33 -2.58
N GLU A 6 -2.77 -29.90 -3.64
CA GLU A 6 -2.03 -30.76 -4.58
C GLU A 6 -0.98 -29.97 -5.40
N MET A 7 -1.25 -28.71 -5.73
CA MET A 7 -0.33 -27.85 -6.51
C MET A 7 0.87 -27.37 -5.68
N ASN A 8 0.75 -27.37 -4.36
CA ASN A 8 1.79 -26.94 -3.42
C ASN A 8 2.45 -28.12 -2.68
N ALA A 9 2.07 -29.36 -3.00
CA ALA A 9 2.62 -30.54 -2.36
C ALA A 9 4.12 -30.65 -2.65
N GLY A 10 4.94 -30.49 -1.61
CA GLY A 10 6.41 -30.55 -1.69
C GLY A 10 7.11 -29.19 -1.78
N ARG A 11 6.37 -28.06 -1.80
CA ARG A 11 6.95 -26.71 -1.71
C ARG A 11 6.96 -26.25 -0.25
N GLU A 12 8.13 -25.83 0.22
CA GLU A 12 8.25 -25.26 1.56
C GLU A 12 7.78 -23.80 1.55
N ALA A 13 6.80 -23.48 2.42
CA ALA A 13 6.34 -22.13 2.61
C ALA A 13 7.39 -21.31 3.36
N LEU A 14 7.56 -20.04 2.97
CA LEU A 14 8.44 -19.12 3.69
C LEU A 14 7.84 -18.80 5.06
N THR A 15 8.72 -18.69 6.04
CA THR A 15 8.36 -18.19 7.36
C THR A 15 8.12 -16.69 7.32
N LEU A 16 7.42 -16.15 8.31
CA LEU A 16 7.23 -14.71 8.45
C LEU A 16 8.57 -13.96 8.47
N GLN A 17 9.56 -14.49 9.17
CA GLN A 17 10.88 -13.87 9.28
C GLN A 17 11.61 -13.82 7.93
N GLU A 18 11.52 -14.88 7.12
CA GLU A 18 12.07 -14.89 5.75
C GLU A 18 11.35 -13.88 4.86
N THR A 19 10.01 -13.80 4.95
CA THR A 19 9.21 -12.82 4.21
C THR A 19 9.62 -11.38 4.58
N GLN A 20 9.75 -11.08 5.87
CA GLN A 20 10.23 -9.79 6.37
C GLN A 20 11.63 -9.44 5.83
N GLN A 21 12.57 -10.39 5.83
CA GLN A 21 13.92 -10.14 5.32
C GLN A 21 13.92 -9.86 3.80
N ILE A 22 13.10 -10.55 3.03
CA ILE A 22 12.98 -10.31 1.59
C ILE A 22 12.35 -8.93 1.33
N ALA A 23 11.27 -8.57 2.03
CA ALA A 23 10.65 -7.26 1.93
C ALA A 23 11.63 -6.13 2.32
N LEU A 24 12.48 -6.37 3.34
CA LEU A 24 13.54 -5.45 3.76
C LEU A 24 14.57 -5.20 2.65
N GLU A 25 14.98 -6.23 1.89
CA GLU A 25 15.91 -6.08 0.77
C GLU A 25 15.29 -5.29 -0.39
N ILE A 26 13.99 -5.51 -0.66
CA ILE A 26 13.26 -4.70 -1.65
C ILE A 26 13.24 -3.24 -1.20
N LEU A 27 12.87 -2.98 0.06
CA LEU A 27 12.86 -1.64 0.62
C LEU A 27 14.23 -0.97 0.54
N HIS A 28 15.31 -1.70 0.89
CA HIS A 28 16.67 -1.18 0.82
C HIS A 28 17.06 -0.79 -0.61
N THR A 29 16.70 -1.61 -1.59
CA THR A 29 16.97 -1.33 -3.00
C THR A 29 16.19 -0.09 -3.47
N VAL A 30 14.89 -0.01 -3.18
CA VAL A 30 14.04 1.12 -3.56
C VAL A 30 14.50 2.41 -2.88
N ALA A 31 14.82 2.35 -1.59
CA ALA A 31 15.38 3.48 -0.85
C ALA A 31 16.70 3.97 -1.48
N GLY A 32 17.59 3.05 -1.86
CA GLY A 32 18.82 3.38 -2.56
C GLY A 32 18.60 4.09 -3.91
N ILE A 33 17.60 3.69 -4.67
CA ILE A 33 17.19 4.37 -5.90
C ILE A 33 16.68 5.79 -5.57
N CYS A 34 15.82 5.92 -4.57
CA CYS A 34 15.30 7.22 -4.14
C CYS A 34 16.44 8.17 -3.68
N GLU A 35 17.41 7.65 -2.92
CA GLU A 35 18.59 8.44 -2.50
C GLU A 35 19.42 8.90 -3.71
N LYS A 36 19.71 8.01 -4.67
CA LYS A 36 20.46 8.31 -5.89
C LYS A 36 19.79 9.40 -6.74
N LEU A 37 18.46 9.40 -6.78
CA LEU A 37 17.67 10.34 -7.57
C LEU A 37 17.17 11.55 -6.77
N GLU A 38 17.58 11.67 -5.50
CA GLU A 38 17.14 12.72 -4.56
C GLU A 38 15.62 12.81 -4.39
N LEU A 39 14.92 11.67 -4.53
CA LEU A 39 13.46 11.57 -4.37
C LEU A 39 13.08 11.49 -2.89
N ARG A 40 11.95 12.11 -2.54
CA ARG A 40 11.36 12.04 -1.20
C ARG A 40 10.61 10.72 -1.03
N TYR A 41 10.94 9.97 0.02
CA TYR A 41 10.18 8.81 0.48
C TYR A 41 10.23 8.75 1.99
N TYR A 42 9.24 8.13 2.61
CA TYR A 42 9.18 7.97 4.07
C TYR A 42 8.50 6.65 4.42
N LEU A 43 8.98 6.00 5.48
CA LEU A 43 8.24 4.90 6.09
C LEU A 43 6.92 5.44 6.64
N VAL A 44 5.84 4.67 6.49
CA VAL A 44 4.51 5.03 6.99
C VAL A 44 3.81 3.85 7.65
N TYR A 45 2.67 4.08 8.22
CA TYR A 45 1.76 3.09 8.80
C TYR A 45 2.46 2.11 9.76
N GLY A 46 2.23 0.81 9.59
CA GLY A 46 2.83 -0.26 10.39
C GLY A 46 4.34 -0.24 10.36
N THR A 47 4.92 0.01 9.19
CA THR A 47 6.37 0.11 9.01
C THR A 47 6.99 1.26 9.82
N LEU A 48 6.33 2.41 9.87
CA LEU A 48 6.79 3.54 10.70
C LEU A 48 6.67 3.22 12.20
N ILE A 49 5.59 2.57 12.64
CA ILE A 49 5.46 2.09 14.03
C ILE A 49 6.58 1.09 14.35
N GLY A 50 6.88 0.19 13.41
CA GLY A 50 7.96 -0.77 13.50
C GLY A 50 9.31 -0.09 13.74
N ALA A 51 9.67 0.90 12.92
CA ALA A 51 10.89 1.69 13.06
C ALA A 51 11.00 2.34 14.44
N VAL A 52 9.93 3.01 14.90
CA VAL A 52 9.95 3.79 16.14
C VAL A 52 9.92 2.92 17.39
N ARG A 53 9.12 1.84 17.39
CA ARG A 53 8.83 1.03 18.58
C ARG A 53 9.70 -0.23 18.69
N HIS A 54 10.08 -0.81 17.54
CA HIS A 54 10.75 -2.11 17.47
C HIS A 54 12.14 -2.04 16.84
N TYR A 55 12.51 -0.90 16.25
CA TYR A 55 13.75 -0.73 15.46
C TYR A 55 13.86 -1.71 14.28
N GLY A 56 12.72 -2.14 13.76
CA GLY A 56 12.55 -3.14 12.71
C GLY A 56 11.07 -3.41 12.49
N PHE A 57 10.74 -4.59 12.02
CA PHE A 57 9.35 -4.99 11.85
C PHE A 57 8.59 -5.07 13.18
N ILE A 58 7.30 -4.80 13.14
CA ILE A 58 6.39 -5.29 14.18
C ILE A 58 6.43 -6.83 14.11
N PRO A 59 6.63 -7.56 15.25
CA PRO A 59 6.95 -8.99 15.20
C PRO A 59 5.94 -9.91 14.48
N TRP A 60 4.71 -9.45 14.29
CA TRP A 60 3.63 -10.20 13.62
C TRP A 60 3.21 -9.59 12.29
N ASP A 61 3.89 -8.53 11.83
CA ASP A 61 3.59 -7.81 10.60
C ASP A 61 4.39 -8.36 9.42
N ASP A 62 3.81 -8.42 8.25
CA ASP A 62 4.38 -9.05 7.07
C ASP A 62 4.49 -8.10 5.85
N ASP A 63 4.18 -6.82 6.05
CA ASP A 63 4.21 -5.80 5.00
C ASP A 63 5.24 -4.69 5.26
N VAL A 64 5.53 -3.97 4.19
CA VAL A 64 6.36 -2.76 4.20
C VAL A 64 5.65 -1.69 3.39
N ASP A 65 5.41 -0.58 4.05
CA ASP A 65 4.71 0.57 3.50
C ASP A 65 5.62 1.80 3.44
N ILE A 66 5.74 2.39 2.28
CA ILE A 66 6.34 3.72 2.11
C ILE A 66 5.36 4.67 1.44
N MET A 67 5.43 5.93 1.81
CA MET A 67 4.78 7.01 1.06
C MET A 67 5.79 7.79 0.24
N MET A 68 5.33 8.31 -0.87
CA MET A 68 6.07 9.27 -1.68
C MET A 68 5.15 10.42 -2.09
N PRO A 69 5.61 11.68 -2.07
CA PRO A 69 4.90 12.75 -2.77
C PRO A 69 4.63 12.35 -4.23
N ARG A 70 3.46 12.67 -4.77
CA ARG A 70 3.09 12.28 -6.15
C ARG A 70 4.16 12.60 -7.20
N PRO A 71 4.80 13.79 -7.22
CA PRO A 71 5.85 14.07 -8.19
C PRO A 71 7.05 13.12 -8.08
N ASP A 72 7.46 12.81 -6.85
CA ASP A 72 8.59 11.89 -6.61
C ASP A 72 8.23 10.44 -6.96
N HIS A 73 7.00 10.03 -6.68
CA HIS A 73 6.48 8.72 -7.11
C HIS A 73 6.49 8.59 -8.63
N ASP A 74 6.00 9.60 -9.35
CA ASP A 74 5.94 9.58 -10.81
C ASP A 74 7.35 9.49 -11.42
N LEU A 75 8.33 10.22 -10.86
CA LEU A 75 9.74 10.14 -11.27
C LEU A 75 10.36 8.77 -10.97
N LEU A 76 10.05 8.15 -9.82
CA LEU A 76 10.49 6.79 -9.52
C LEU A 76 9.91 5.79 -10.54
N MET A 77 8.65 5.94 -10.92
CA MET A 77 8.01 5.06 -11.91
C MET A 77 8.62 5.23 -13.31
N GLU A 78 8.95 6.46 -13.69
CA GLU A 78 9.65 6.77 -14.95
C GLU A 78 11.05 6.11 -14.97
N TYR A 79 11.82 6.29 -13.90
CA TYR A 79 13.13 5.68 -13.76
C TYR A 79 13.07 4.14 -13.83
N LEU A 80 12.15 3.53 -13.11
CA LEU A 80 12.01 2.07 -13.11
C LEU A 80 11.53 1.52 -14.47
N ASP A 81 10.71 2.27 -15.21
CA ASP A 81 10.29 1.86 -16.57
C ASP A 81 11.50 1.74 -17.52
N GLU A 82 12.49 2.60 -17.36
CA GLU A 82 13.70 2.63 -18.20
C GLU A 82 14.81 1.70 -17.69
N HIS A 83 14.93 1.52 -16.37
CA HIS A 83 16.08 0.89 -15.74
C HIS A 83 15.77 -0.41 -14.98
N ILE A 84 14.56 -0.96 -15.10
CA ILE A 84 14.16 -2.18 -14.36
C ILE A 84 15.06 -3.38 -14.65
N SER A 85 15.67 -3.43 -15.84
CA SER A 85 16.63 -4.47 -16.21
C SER A 85 17.91 -4.48 -15.37
N GLU A 86 18.25 -3.36 -14.71
CA GLU A 86 19.36 -3.28 -13.76
C GLU A 86 19.03 -3.97 -12.41
N TYR A 87 17.75 -4.28 -12.19
CA TYR A 87 17.22 -4.91 -10.98
C TYR A 87 16.49 -6.23 -11.33
N PRO A 88 17.19 -7.27 -11.78
CA PRO A 88 16.61 -8.43 -12.48
C PRO A 88 15.61 -9.24 -11.64
N HIS A 89 15.52 -9.00 -10.32
CA HIS A 89 14.58 -9.67 -9.44
C HIS A 89 13.40 -8.79 -9.04
N LEU A 90 13.40 -7.51 -9.46
CA LEU A 90 12.30 -6.60 -9.14
C LEU A 90 11.31 -6.50 -10.29
N GLU A 91 10.04 -6.51 -9.94
CA GLU A 91 8.92 -6.29 -10.83
C GLU A 91 8.00 -5.20 -10.24
N VAL A 92 7.51 -4.32 -11.11
CA VAL A 92 6.61 -3.22 -10.73
C VAL A 92 5.17 -3.60 -11.09
N PHE A 93 4.30 -3.60 -10.09
CA PHE A 93 2.87 -3.83 -10.26
C PHE A 93 2.09 -2.54 -9.99
N ASN A 94 1.56 -1.99 -11.04
CA ASN A 94 0.64 -0.87 -11.00
C ASN A 94 -0.29 -0.97 -12.23
N ARG A 95 -1.18 -0.01 -12.38
CA ARG A 95 -2.13 0.04 -13.49
C ARG A 95 -1.48 0.06 -14.89
N LYS A 96 -0.26 0.63 -15.03
CA LYS A 96 0.47 0.74 -16.30
C LYS A 96 1.13 -0.59 -16.68
N THR A 97 1.79 -1.23 -15.72
CA THR A 97 2.56 -2.46 -15.96
C THR A 97 1.68 -3.70 -15.95
N CYS A 98 0.61 -3.70 -15.16
CA CYS A 98 -0.34 -4.80 -15.04
C CYS A 98 -1.78 -4.27 -15.13
N PRO A 99 -2.40 -4.18 -16.33
CA PRO A 99 -3.75 -3.64 -16.49
C PRO A 99 -4.84 -4.37 -15.69
N GLU A 100 -4.63 -5.64 -15.37
CA GLU A 100 -5.54 -6.43 -14.54
C GLU A 100 -5.39 -6.13 -13.04
N TYR A 101 -4.30 -5.49 -12.62
CA TYR A 101 -4.03 -5.16 -11.23
C TYR A 101 -5.13 -4.26 -10.65
N PRO A 102 -5.74 -4.63 -9.51
CA PRO A 102 -6.94 -3.97 -9.02
C PRO A 102 -6.66 -2.67 -8.27
N TYR A 103 -5.47 -2.55 -7.69
CA TYR A 103 -5.14 -1.45 -6.81
C TYR A 103 -4.57 -0.26 -7.59
N MET A 104 -4.74 0.93 -7.01
CA MET A 104 -4.18 2.17 -7.59
C MET A 104 -2.83 2.56 -6.97
N ILE A 105 -2.43 1.89 -5.89
CA ILE A 105 -1.08 1.98 -5.31
C ILE A 105 -0.10 1.18 -6.16
N THR A 106 1.17 1.46 -6.02
CA THR A 106 2.23 0.68 -6.68
C THR A 106 2.80 -0.34 -5.72
N ARG A 107 3.03 -1.56 -6.21
CA ARG A 107 3.82 -2.60 -5.54
C ARG A 107 5.11 -2.85 -6.28
N ILE A 108 6.21 -2.95 -5.55
CA ILE A 108 7.47 -3.46 -6.08
C ILE A 108 7.71 -4.82 -5.44
N SER A 109 7.85 -5.84 -6.28
CA SER A 109 7.83 -7.25 -5.89
C SER A 109 9.12 -7.95 -6.31
N ASP A 110 9.53 -8.96 -5.54
CA ASP A 110 10.64 -9.84 -5.89
C ASP A 110 10.14 -11.07 -6.66
N SER A 111 10.51 -11.16 -7.93
CA SER A 111 10.06 -12.19 -8.88
C SER A 111 10.58 -13.61 -8.58
N ARG A 112 11.54 -13.77 -7.67
CA ARG A 112 12.07 -15.07 -7.23
C ARG A 112 11.08 -15.85 -6.35
N TYR A 113 10.05 -15.17 -5.90
CA TYR A 113 9.03 -15.71 -5.00
C TYR A 113 7.67 -15.70 -5.67
N GLU A 114 6.73 -16.44 -5.10
CA GLU A 114 5.36 -16.51 -5.54
C GLU A 114 4.41 -16.45 -4.33
N LEU A 115 3.37 -15.63 -4.45
CA LEU A 115 2.31 -15.55 -3.45
C LEU A 115 1.11 -16.40 -3.88
N VAL A 116 0.62 -17.21 -2.97
CA VAL A 116 -0.66 -17.90 -3.10
C VAL A 116 -1.67 -17.18 -2.22
N MET A 117 -2.56 -16.43 -2.85
CA MET A 117 -3.60 -15.65 -2.18
C MET A 117 -4.91 -16.44 -2.12
N GLU A 118 -5.62 -16.36 -0.99
CA GLU A 118 -6.87 -17.09 -0.83
C GLU A 118 -8.03 -16.48 -1.61
N ASN A 119 -8.13 -15.13 -1.60
CA ASN A 119 -9.29 -14.37 -2.09
C ASN A 119 -8.99 -13.41 -3.25
N GLU A 120 -7.76 -13.39 -3.72
CA GLU A 120 -7.31 -12.49 -4.79
C GLU A 120 -6.47 -13.23 -5.83
N LYS A 121 -6.43 -12.68 -7.04
CA LYS A 121 -5.49 -13.15 -8.06
C LYS A 121 -4.09 -12.71 -7.68
N PRO A 122 -3.07 -13.58 -7.69
CA PRO A 122 -1.70 -13.21 -7.32
C PRO A 122 -0.99 -12.37 -8.37
N PHE A 123 -1.51 -12.25 -9.59
CA PHE A 123 -0.93 -11.53 -10.75
C PHE A 123 0.52 -11.91 -11.07
N GLY A 124 1.04 -13.00 -10.49
CA GLY A 124 2.43 -13.41 -10.59
C GLY A 124 3.37 -12.75 -9.59
N MET A 125 2.85 -11.91 -8.68
CA MET A 125 3.65 -11.25 -7.66
C MET A 125 4.32 -12.25 -6.71
N GLY A 126 5.55 -11.92 -6.32
CA GLY A 126 6.23 -12.45 -5.16
C GLY A 126 6.06 -11.56 -3.93
N ILE A 127 6.98 -11.66 -2.97
CA ILE A 127 7.05 -10.75 -1.82
C ILE A 127 7.19 -9.32 -2.34
N PHE A 128 6.51 -8.36 -1.72
CA PHE A 128 6.42 -6.99 -2.21
C PHE A 128 6.48 -5.95 -1.08
N ILE A 129 6.68 -4.71 -1.49
CA ILE A 129 6.45 -3.51 -0.67
C ILE A 129 5.36 -2.66 -1.33
N ASP A 130 4.59 -1.95 -0.53
CA ASP A 130 3.56 -1.01 -0.97
C ASP A 130 4.10 0.42 -1.02
N ILE A 131 3.88 1.11 -2.14
CA ILE A 131 4.24 2.51 -2.34
C ILE A 131 2.97 3.32 -2.51
N TYR A 132 2.70 4.20 -1.54
CA TYR A 132 1.53 5.07 -1.48
C TYR A 132 1.88 6.45 -2.03
N PRO A 133 1.39 6.83 -3.22
CA PRO A 133 1.55 8.20 -3.70
C PRO A 133 0.64 9.14 -2.90
N TYR A 134 1.24 10.14 -2.25
CA TYR A 134 0.50 11.17 -1.55
C TYR A 134 0.24 12.36 -2.45
N ASP A 135 -1.01 12.77 -2.50
CA ASP A 135 -1.55 13.84 -3.32
C ASP A 135 -1.95 15.04 -2.47
N GLY A 136 -2.10 16.19 -3.10
CA GLY A 136 -2.68 17.35 -2.45
C GLY A 136 -4.16 17.19 -2.18
N LEU A 137 -4.62 17.67 -1.03
CA LEU A 137 -6.03 17.66 -0.61
C LEU A 137 -6.62 19.07 -0.51
N GLY A 138 -5.85 20.11 -0.91
CA GLY A 138 -6.25 21.51 -0.82
C GLY A 138 -5.73 22.22 0.44
N ASN A 139 -6.20 23.44 0.67
CA ASN A 139 -5.60 24.36 1.63
C ASN A 139 -6.43 24.58 2.91
N THR A 140 -7.68 24.16 2.91
CA THR A 140 -8.55 24.20 4.07
C THR A 140 -8.97 22.80 4.54
N LYS A 141 -9.22 22.62 5.83
CA LYS A 141 -9.68 21.34 6.39
C LYS A 141 -11.00 20.89 5.73
N LYS A 142 -11.89 21.84 5.40
CA LYS A 142 -13.18 21.53 4.75
C LYS A 142 -12.96 20.97 3.33
N GLU A 143 -12.06 21.58 2.56
CA GLU A 143 -11.66 21.07 1.24
C GLU A 143 -11.06 19.68 1.36
N ALA A 144 -10.07 19.49 2.24
CA ALA A 144 -9.38 18.22 2.43
C ALA A 144 -10.36 17.10 2.78
N VAL A 145 -11.26 17.32 3.74
CA VAL A 145 -12.28 16.33 4.13
C VAL A 145 -13.23 16.04 2.97
N SER A 146 -13.74 17.07 2.28
CA SER A 146 -14.65 16.88 1.14
C SER A 146 -13.98 16.13 0.01
N PHE A 147 -12.71 16.45 -0.26
CA PHE A 147 -11.91 15.84 -1.32
C PHE A 147 -11.55 14.38 -0.99
N GLY A 148 -11.06 14.13 0.20
CA GLY A 148 -10.76 12.79 0.69
C GLY A 148 -11.99 11.87 0.69
N MET A 149 -13.16 12.38 1.10
CA MET A 149 -14.42 11.61 1.02
C MET A 149 -14.81 11.25 -0.42
N LYS A 150 -14.50 12.10 -1.41
CA LYS A 150 -14.70 11.75 -2.83
C LYS A 150 -13.75 10.65 -3.26
N GLY A 151 -12.48 10.73 -2.85
CA GLY A 151 -11.47 9.70 -3.09
C GLY A 151 -11.90 8.35 -2.52
N ASP A 152 -12.29 8.32 -1.24
CA ASP A 152 -12.76 7.11 -0.55
C ASP A 152 -13.97 6.46 -1.27
N ARG A 153 -14.96 7.27 -1.67
CA ARG A 153 -16.12 6.76 -2.42
C ARG A 153 -15.70 6.18 -3.78
N LEU A 154 -14.87 6.88 -4.53
CA LEU A 154 -14.40 6.39 -5.82
C LEU A 154 -13.52 5.15 -5.69
N SER A 155 -12.64 5.10 -4.67
CA SER A 155 -11.82 3.95 -4.35
C SER A 155 -12.69 2.73 -4.02
N SER A 156 -13.71 2.92 -3.18
CA SER A 156 -14.70 1.86 -2.86
C SER A 156 -15.43 1.34 -4.12
N LEU A 157 -15.84 2.22 -5.03
CA LEU A 157 -16.49 1.82 -6.27
C LEU A 157 -15.50 1.10 -7.21
N CYS A 158 -14.27 1.60 -7.31
CA CYS A 158 -13.19 0.96 -8.06
C CYS A 158 -12.93 -0.46 -7.54
N TYR A 159 -12.81 -0.62 -6.24
CA TYR A 159 -12.62 -1.91 -5.60
C TYR A 159 -13.77 -2.89 -5.92
N GLN A 160 -15.04 -2.44 -5.89
CA GLN A 160 -16.17 -3.28 -6.31
C GLN A 160 -16.10 -3.66 -7.79
N ALA A 161 -15.61 -2.77 -8.66
CA ALA A 161 -15.49 -3.03 -10.10
C ALA A 161 -14.38 -4.03 -10.44
N THR A 162 -13.35 -4.16 -9.59
CA THR A 162 -12.19 -5.03 -9.81
C THR A 162 -12.37 -6.45 -9.27
N ARG A 163 -13.36 -6.67 -8.38
CA ARG A 163 -13.58 -7.98 -7.78
C ARG A 163 -14.24 -8.95 -8.74
N ASP A 164 -13.73 -10.19 -8.80
CA ASP A 164 -14.32 -11.26 -9.60
C ASP A 164 -15.63 -11.78 -8.98
N HIS A 165 -15.70 -11.81 -7.66
CA HIS A 165 -16.85 -12.29 -6.92
C HIS A 165 -17.37 -11.23 -5.95
N PHE A 166 -18.70 -11.23 -5.74
CA PHE A 166 -19.30 -10.42 -4.71
C PHE A 166 -18.75 -10.88 -3.34
N ALA A 167 -18.12 -9.94 -2.61
CA ALA A 167 -17.45 -10.24 -1.34
C ALA A 167 -18.45 -10.66 -0.26
N ILE A 168 -18.69 -11.97 -0.16
CA ILE A 168 -19.56 -12.58 0.83
C ILE A 168 -18.89 -12.55 2.21
N GLU A 169 -17.56 -12.60 2.26
CA GLU A 169 -16.76 -12.83 3.45
C GLU A 169 -16.72 -11.64 4.40
N THR A 170 -16.66 -10.43 3.86
CA THR A 170 -16.62 -9.19 4.67
C THR A 170 -18.00 -8.68 5.09
N THR A 171 -19.10 -9.30 4.62
CA THR A 171 -20.46 -8.85 4.91
C THR A 171 -21.30 -10.00 5.43
N THR A 172 -21.39 -10.13 6.75
CA THR A 172 -22.16 -11.19 7.43
C THR A 172 -23.67 -10.97 7.38
N SER A 173 -24.13 -9.71 7.37
CA SER A 173 -25.56 -9.37 7.40
C SER A 173 -26.21 -9.55 6.02
N PHE A 174 -27.30 -10.33 5.95
CA PHE A 174 -28.12 -10.53 4.74
C PHE A 174 -28.64 -9.21 4.15
N ILE A 175 -29.11 -8.29 4.99
CA ILE A 175 -29.62 -6.97 4.56
C ILE A 175 -28.51 -6.16 3.87
N ARG A 176 -27.31 -6.15 4.46
CA ARG A 176 -26.15 -5.48 3.86
C ARG A 176 -25.74 -6.12 2.54
N LYS A 177 -25.86 -7.44 2.40
CA LYS A 177 -25.62 -8.14 1.11
C LYS A 177 -26.59 -7.66 0.04
N CYS A 178 -27.89 -7.61 0.36
CA CYS A 178 -28.92 -7.12 -0.56
C CYS A 178 -28.69 -5.66 -0.99
N MET A 179 -28.20 -4.80 -0.10
CA MET A 179 -27.89 -3.40 -0.41
C MET A 179 -26.63 -3.25 -1.27
N LYS A 180 -25.60 -4.06 -1.02
CA LYS A 180 -24.32 -3.99 -1.73
C LYS A 180 -24.34 -4.65 -3.12
N LEU A 181 -25.18 -5.67 -3.31
CA LEU A 181 -25.24 -6.41 -4.57
C LEU A 181 -25.57 -5.53 -5.79
N PRO A 182 -26.56 -4.63 -5.76
CA PRO A 182 -26.85 -3.73 -6.89
C PRO A 182 -25.66 -2.82 -7.22
N VAL A 183 -24.96 -2.33 -6.19
CA VAL A 183 -23.77 -1.49 -6.36
C VAL A 183 -22.64 -2.29 -7.03
N PHE A 184 -22.41 -3.52 -6.59
CA PHE A 184 -21.43 -4.42 -7.18
C PHE A 184 -21.74 -4.67 -8.68
N VAL A 185 -22.99 -5.04 -9.00
CA VAL A 185 -23.43 -5.27 -10.38
C VAL A 185 -23.25 -3.99 -11.23
N PHE A 186 -23.67 -2.86 -10.72
CA PHE A 186 -23.48 -1.55 -11.38
C PHE A 186 -22.00 -1.26 -11.66
N CYS A 187 -21.12 -1.43 -10.65
CA CYS A 187 -19.69 -1.20 -10.82
C CYS A 187 -19.06 -2.12 -11.86
N ARG A 188 -19.48 -3.40 -11.88
CA ARG A 188 -19.02 -4.38 -12.88
C ARG A 188 -19.46 -3.99 -14.30
N LEU A 189 -20.70 -3.54 -14.47
CA LEU A 189 -21.23 -3.07 -15.77
C LEU A 189 -20.53 -1.78 -16.24
N CYS A 190 -20.19 -0.87 -15.33
CA CYS A 190 -19.45 0.35 -15.67
C CYS A 190 -17.99 0.07 -16.07
N GLY A 191 -17.42 -1.03 -15.61
CA GLY A 191 -16.03 -1.40 -15.82
C GLY A 191 -15.04 -0.64 -14.90
N LYS A 192 -13.96 -1.32 -14.53
CA LYS A 192 -12.94 -0.80 -13.59
C LYS A 192 -12.25 0.47 -14.09
N GLU A 193 -11.95 0.55 -15.39
CA GLU A 193 -11.20 1.67 -15.99
C GLU A 193 -11.85 3.02 -15.77
N ARG A 194 -13.19 3.06 -15.77
CA ARG A 194 -13.94 4.30 -15.53
C ARG A 194 -13.65 4.87 -14.15
N PHE A 195 -13.65 4.01 -13.12
CA PHE A 195 -13.37 4.41 -11.74
C PHE A 195 -11.89 4.70 -11.52
N GLN A 196 -11.01 3.91 -12.11
CA GLN A 196 -9.56 4.14 -12.05
C GLN A 196 -9.19 5.48 -12.71
N ASN A 197 -9.75 5.80 -13.89
CA ASN A 197 -9.54 7.09 -14.56
C ASN A 197 -10.10 8.26 -13.74
N ALA A 198 -11.24 8.08 -13.07
CA ALA A 198 -11.81 9.11 -12.21
C ALA A 198 -10.93 9.35 -10.95
N LEU A 199 -10.41 8.29 -10.34
CA LEU A 199 -9.47 8.38 -9.23
C LEU A 199 -8.17 9.07 -9.61
N GLU A 200 -7.56 8.69 -10.75
CA GLU A 200 -6.34 9.30 -11.25
C GLU A 200 -6.52 10.80 -11.51
N LYS A 201 -7.64 11.19 -12.13
CA LYS A 201 -7.98 12.60 -12.33
C LYS A 201 -8.19 13.32 -11.01
N LEU A 202 -8.86 12.69 -10.06
CA LEU A 202 -9.11 13.27 -8.74
C LEU A 202 -7.77 13.48 -8.00
N ALA A 203 -6.91 12.47 -7.95
CA ALA A 203 -5.62 12.53 -7.27
C ALA A 203 -4.74 13.69 -7.75
N ARG A 204 -4.86 14.09 -9.02
CA ARG A 204 -4.05 15.16 -9.65
C ARG A 204 -4.70 16.54 -9.65
N VAL A 205 -5.84 16.74 -8.95
CA VAL A 205 -6.51 18.06 -8.92
C VAL A 205 -5.72 19.09 -8.13
N TYR A 206 -5.17 18.68 -7.00
CA TYR A 206 -4.35 19.55 -6.15
C TYR A 206 -2.90 19.06 -6.16
N PRO A 207 -1.92 19.88 -6.62
CA PRO A 207 -0.52 19.52 -6.53
C PRO A 207 -0.10 19.30 -5.07
N TYR A 208 0.74 18.31 -4.82
CA TYR A 208 1.24 17.99 -3.48
C TYR A 208 1.94 19.21 -2.83
N ASP A 209 2.88 19.83 -3.57
CA ASP A 209 3.73 20.88 -3.02
C ASP A 209 2.99 22.21 -2.78
N ASP A 210 1.86 22.45 -3.47
CA ASP A 210 1.01 23.65 -3.33
C ASP A 210 -0.10 23.49 -2.30
N SER A 211 -0.25 22.29 -1.71
CA SER A 211 -1.33 21.97 -0.80
C SER A 211 -0.90 22.03 0.65
N ARG A 212 -1.77 22.55 1.51
CA ARG A 212 -1.57 22.52 2.96
C ARG A 212 -1.84 21.13 3.54
N PHE A 213 -2.82 20.42 2.99
CA PHE A 213 -3.20 19.07 3.39
C PHE A 213 -2.84 18.08 2.31
N VAL A 214 -2.33 16.92 2.71
CA VAL A 214 -1.91 15.83 1.82
C VAL A 214 -2.39 14.48 2.35
N GLY A 215 -2.47 13.49 1.46
CA GLY A 215 -2.83 12.12 1.80
C GLY A 215 -2.92 11.24 0.57
N CYS A 216 -3.07 9.95 0.74
CA CYS A 216 -3.24 9.03 -0.37
C CYS A 216 -4.69 9.01 -0.86
N VAL A 217 -5.04 9.86 -1.82
CA VAL A 217 -6.44 10.00 -2.34
C VAL A 217 -6.98 8.67 -2.88
N ILE A 218 -6.10 7.86 -3.44
CA ILE A 218 -6.47 6.60 -4.06
C ILE A 218 -6.61 5.44 -3.06
N TRP A 219 -6.20 5.66 -1.79
CA TRP A 219 -6.23 4.66 -0.73
C TRP A 219 -6.30 5.31 0.64
N LEU A 220 -7.50 5.71 1.06
CA LEU A 220 -7.73 6.33 2.38
C LEU A 220 -8.23 5.28 3.37
N SER A 221 -7.32 4.48 3.91
CA SER A 221 -7.65 3.38 4.81
C SER A 221 -8.31 3.84 6.12
N TRP A 222 -7.88 4.99 6.63
CA TRP A 222 -8.33 5.55 7.91
C TRP A 222 -9.20 6.81 7.73
N GLY A 223 -9.63 7.09 6.50
CA GLY A 223 -10.47 8.24 6.20
C GLY A 223 -9.81 9.56 6.58
N VAL A 224 -10.44 10.35 7.47
CA VAL A 224 -9.93 11.68 7.89
C VAL A 224 -8.58 11.58 8.60
N LYS A 225 -8.26 10.44 9.23
CA LYS A 225 -6.99 10.22 9.92
C LYS A 225 -5.81 10.01 8.96
N ASP A 226 -6.06 9.74 7.67
CA ASP A 226 -5.04 9.69 6.62
C ASP A 226 -4.85 11.03 5.90
N MET A 227 -5.37 12.12 6.48
CA MET A 227 -5.18 13.47 5.98
C MET A 227 -4.21 14.21 6.88
N TYR A 228 -3.05 14.53 6.36
CA TYR A 228 -1.92 15.08 7.09
C TYR A 228 -1.66 16.53 6.69
N LEU A 229 -0.99 17.29 7.54
CA LEU A 229 -0.41 18.56 7.13
C LEU A 229 0.87 18.29 6.34
N ARG A 230 0.99 18.83 5.10
CA ARG A 230 2.16 18.66 4.25
C ARG A 230 3.47 19.01 4.99
N LYS A 231 3.47 20.06 5.80
CA LYS A 231 4.63 20.50 6.58
C LYS A 231 5.20 19.42 7.52
N TRP A 232 4.43 18.37 7.87
CA TRP A 232 4.94 17.27 8.69
C TRP A 232 5.94 16.38 7.94
N PHE A 233 6.01 16.54 6.61
CA PHE A 233 6.93 15.83 5.72
C PHE A 233 8.03 16.73 5.14
N ASP A 234 8.17 17.98 5.62
CA ASP A 234 9.18 18.93 5.12
C ASP A 234 10.60 18.55 5.57
N LYS A 235 10.73 17.84 6.67
CA LYS A 235 11.99 17.36 7.23
C LYS A 235 11.92 15.87 7.51
N TYR A 236 13.07 15.23 7.47
CA TYR A 236 13.19 13.81 7.76
C TYR A 236 14.37 13.51 8.68
N GLU A 237 14.31 12.33 9.27
CA GLU A 237 15.38 11.71 10.05
C GLU A 237 15.65 10.31 9.51
N TYR A 238 16.83 9.77 9.77
CA TYR A 238 17.11 8.36 9.50
C TYR A 238 16.92 7.56 10.78
N MET A 239 15.97 6.62 10.76
CA MET A 239 15.77 5.68 11.86
C MET A 239 16.35 4.31 11.55
N PRO A 240 16.92 3.61 12.56
CA PRO A 240 17.27 2.20 12.44
C PRO A 240 16.02 1.36 12.10
N PHE A 241 16.18 0.42 11.19
CA PHE A 241 15.21 -0.60 10.87
C PHE A 241 15.98 -1.89 10.55
N ASP A 242 16.05 -2.80 11.50
CA ASP A 242 16.94 -3.96 11.48
C ASP A 242 18.41 -3.54 11.19
N LYS A 243 19.00 -4.09 10.13
CA LYS A 243 20.39 -3.81 9.74
C LYS A 243 20.57 -2.53 8.90
N TYR A 244 19.50 -1.85 8.55
CA TYR A 244 19.52 -0.65 7.73
C TYR A 244 19.00 0.59 8.47
N LYS A 245 18.98 1.72 7.76
CA LYS A 245 18.35 2.96 8.21
C LYS A 245 17.55 3.53 7.06
N PHE A 246 16.34 4.02 7.37
CA PHE A 246 15.46 4.61 6.37
C PHE A 246 14.93 5.96 6.82
N ARG A 247 14.48 6.76 5.85
CA ARG A 247 13.88 8.07 6.12
C ARG A 247 12.51 7.90 6.78
N VAL A 248 12.33 8.63 7.87
CA VAL A 248 11.04 8.85 8.51
C VAL A 248 10.77 10.36 8.54
N PRO A 249 9.51 10.82 8.53
CA PRO A 249 9.22 12.23 8.75
C PRO A 249 9.76 12.66 10.12
N ALA A 250 10.39 13.83 10.23
CA ALA A 250 10.84 14.34 11.54
C ALA A 250 9.67 14.51 12.53
N GLU A 251 8.46 14.71 12.03
CA GLU A 251 7.20 14.80 12.80
C GLU A 251 6.51 13.42 12.97
N TYR A 252 7.26 12.32 12.93
CA TYR A 252 6.72 10.95 12.99
C TYR A 252 5.81 10.72 14.22
N ASP A 253 6.14 11.24 15.39
CA ASP A 253 5.32 11.09 16.60
C ASP A 253 3.96 11.79 16.42
N THR A 254 3.96 13.00 15.84
CA THR A 254 2.75 13.75 15.52
C THR A 254 1.87 12.98 14.53
N ILE A 255 2.47 12.42 13.48
CA ILE A 255 1.79 11.64 12.44
C ILE A 255 1.19 10.36 13.05
N LEU A 256 1.97 9.60 13.80
CA LEU A 256 1.52 8.35 14.41
C LEU A 256 0.42 8.58 15.45
N ARG A 257 0.52 9.62 16.30
CA ARG A 257 -0.54 9.97 17.24
C ARG A 257 -1.81 10.45 16.54
N HIS A 258 -1.67 11.16 15.43
CA HIS A 258 -2.82 11.59 14.63
C HIS A 258 -3.61 10.39 14.07
N THR A 259 -2.91 9.38 13.57
CA THR A 259 -3.53 8.20 12.94
C THR A 259 -3.99 7.16 13.95
N TYR A 260 -3.12 6.80 14.90
CA TYR A 260 -3.30 5.64 15.77
C TYR A 260 -3.57 5.99 17.25
N GLY A 261 -3.40 7.26 17.65
CA GLY A 261 -3.48 7.66 19.07
C GLY A 261 -2.23 7.21 19.84
N ASP A 262 -2.40 6.43 20.89
CA ASP A 262 -1.26 5.89 21.65
C ASP A 262 -0.67 4.65 20.97
N TYR A 263 0.10 4.87 19.92
CA TYR A 263 0.72 3.83 19.12
C TYR A 263 1.83 3.07 19.84
N MET A 264 2.35 3.62 20.97
CA MET A 264 3.34 2.95 21.78
C MET A 264 2.74 1.81 22.61
N GLN A 265 1.44 1.85 22.90
CA GLN A 265 0.72 0.77 23.53
C GLN A 265 0.58 -0.42 22.57
N LEU A 266 1.03 -1.59 23.00
CA LEU A 266 0.84 -2.82 22.22
C LEU A 266 -0.65 -3.21 22.19
N PRO A 267 -1.17 -3.66 21.03
CA PRO A 267 -2.53 -4.19 20.97
C PRO A 267 -2.65 -5.47 21.85
N PRO A 268 -3.87 -5.86 22.24
CA PRO A 268 -4.11 -7.13 22.91
C PRO A 268 -3.51 -8.31 22.13
N GLU A 269 -3.03 -9.34 22.81
CA GLU A 269 -2.36 -10.50 22.16
C GLU A 269 -3.19 -11.14 21.04
N LYS A 270 -4.50 -11.25 21.25
CA LYS A 270 -5.44 -11.79 20.26
C LYS A 270 -5.48 -11.01 18.93
N ASP A 271 -5.08 -9.73 18.96
CA ASP A 271 -5.09 -8.81 17.82
C ASP A 271 -3.69 -8.69 17.17
N ARG A 272 -2.68 -9.42 17.71
CA ARG A 272 -1.31 -9.47 17.19
C ARG A 272 -1.17 -10.55 16.13
N GLN A 273 -1.78 -10.31 14.97
CA GLN A 273 -1.78 -11.24 13.83
C GLN A 273 -1.43 -10.47 12.57
N GLY A 274 -0.77 -11.14 11.61
CA GLY A 274 -0.54 -10.59 10.27
C GLY A 274 -1.86 -10.25 9.59
N HIS A 275 -1.83 -9.23 8.75
CA HIS A 275 -3.02 -8.71 8.09
C HIS A 275 -3.25 -9.29 6.69
N HIS A 276 -2.26 -10.00 6.14
CA HIS A 276 -2.34 -10.56 4.80
C HIS A 276 -2.71 -12.04 4.80
N TYR A 277 -3.63 -12.39 3.90
CA TYR A 277 -4.10 -13.76 3.70
C TYR A 277 -3.40 -14.38 2.50
N TYR A 278 -2.07 -14.47 2.56
CA TYR A 278 -1.28 -15.16 1.54
C TYR A 278 -0.24 -16.08 2.17
N THR A 279 0.20 -17.05 1.38
CA THR A 279 1.37 -17.88 1.70
C THR A 279 2.41 -17.64 0.62
N ALA A 280 3.64 -17.37 1.04
CA ALA A 280 4.75 -17.12 0.14
C ALA A 280 5.59 -18.37 -0.06
N TYR A 281 6.03 -18.61 -1.30
CA TYR A 281 6.89 -19.71 -1.68
C TYR A 281 8.05 -19.22 -2.52
N ARG A 282 9.17 -19.92 -2.46
CA ARG A 282 10.28 -19.74 -3.42
C ARG A 282 9.89 -20.37 -4.76
N LYS A 283 10.07 -19.66 -5.87
CA LYS A 283 9.92 -20.24 -7.21
C LYS A 283 11.03 -21.26 -7.44
N LEU A 284 10.69 -22.37 -8.11
CA LEU A 284 11.63 -23.44 -8.49
C LEU A 284 12.50 -23.02 -9.68
#